data_dde8933b21dc9d5aa9279138dd94d95b
#
_entry.id   dde8933b21dc9d5aa9279138dd94d95b
#
_cell.length_a   1.000
_cell.length_b   1.000
_cell.length_c   1.000
_cell.angle_alpha   90.00
_cell.angle_beta   90.00
_cell.angle_gamma   90.00
#
_symmetry.space_group_name_H-M   'P 1'
#
loop_
_entity.id
_entity.type
_entity.pdbx_description
1 polymer ?
#
loop_
_entity_poly.entity_id
_entity_poly.type
_entity_poly.pdbx_seq_one_letter_code
_entity_poly.pdbx_strand_id
1 'polypeptide(L)'
;MSDTDYFFAVFPKNELADDFDFSFQPDRLRNPCHYIFDCYIRSIDLRYGWGGVILYNKDLVYKTTKPNLDFTMSQAHHSVPILSAISNCNETPLLAYRSSFREVIKLLQMKPTVESQYRLKKWLTLGKGKNKEWLHRGAIDGKAHYELYKNDYTKLMYSYDYEWIKDKLKSSYPTETWD
;
A
#
# COMPACT_ATOMS: atom_id res chain seq x y z
N MET A 1 21.43 -17.65 8.62
CA MET A 1 20.79 -16.91 7.51
C MET A 1 20.30 -17.94 6.51
N SER A 2 19.14 -17.72 5.89
CA SER A 2 18.64 -18.63 4.84
C SER A 2 19.54 -18.51 3.60
N ASP A 3 19.90 -19.63 2.99
CA ASP A 3 20.75 -19.70 1.77
C ASP A 3 19.98 -19.38 0.48
N THR A 4 18.74 -18.91 0.60
CA THR A 4 17.90 -18.56 -0.54
C THR A 4 18.10 -17.10 -0.97
N ASP A 5 18.07 -16.84 -2.27
CA ASP A 5 18.16 -15.47 -2.83
C ASP A 5 16.91 -14.62 -2.58
N TYR A 6 15.83 -15.24 -2.12
CA TYR A 6 14.54 -14.64 -1.90
C TYR A 6 13.97 -14.97 -0.52
N PHE A 7 13.10 -14.09 -0.02
CA PHE A 7 12.29 -14.34 1.17
C PHE A 7 10.89 -13.73 1.05
N PHE A 8 9.89 -14.40 1.60
CA PHE A 8 8.55 -13.87 1.71
C PHE A 8 8.41 -12.89 2.87
N ALA A 9 7.76 -11.77 2.63
CA ALA A 9 7.29 -10.86 3.65
C ALA A 9 5.77 -10.85 3.66
N VAL A 10 5.18 -11.10 4.84
CA VAL A 10 3.73 -11.05 5.07
C VAL A 10 3.44 -9.86 5.96
N PHE A 11 2.52 -9.00 5.54
CA PHE A 11 2.20 -7.77 6.28
C PHE A 11 1.05 -8.01 7.26
N PRO A 12 1.20 -7.70 8.57
CA PRO A 12 0.32 -8.17 9.65
C PRO A 12 -1.11 -7.64 9.60
N LYS A 13 -1.39 -6.61 8.82
CA LYS A 13 -2.74 -6.07 8.63
C LYS A 13 -3.61 -6.89 7.68
N ASN A 14 -3.08 -7.98 7.15
CA ASN A 14 -3.75 -8.79 6.15
C ASN A 14 -3.96 -10.21 6.69
N GLU A 15 -5.06 -10.80 6.26
CA GLU A 15 -5.36 -12.21 6.42
C GLU A 15 -4.84 -12.96 5.18
N LEU A 16 -4.07 -14.01 5.37
CA LEU A 16 -3.60 -14.84 4.24
C LEU A 16 -4.78 -15.51 3.56
N ALA A 17 -4.72 -15.62 2.25
CA ALA A 17 -5.68 -16.45 1.51
C ALA A 17 -5.42 -17.93 1.81
N ASP A 18 -6.48 -18.69 2.06
CA ASP A 18 -6.39 -20.09 2.50
C ASP A 18 -5.62 -21.00 1.53
N ASP A 19 -5.67 -20.66 0.25
CA ASP A 19 -5.05 -21.40 -0.85
C ASP A 19 -3.71 -20.80 -1.31
N PHE A 20 -3.17 -19.80 -0.60
CA PHE A 20 -1.90 -19.20 -0.99
C PHE A 20 -0.72 -20.16 -0.73
N ASP A 21 -0.06 -20.52 -1.81
CA ASP A 21 1.09 -21.44 -1.76
C ASP A 21 2.43 -20.67 -1.75
N PHE A 22 3.21 -20.87 -0.70
CA PHE A 22 4.57 -20.34 -0.55
C PHE A 22 5.62 -21.09 -1.38
N SER A 23 5.24 -22.08 -2.16
CA SER A 23 6.14 -22.82 -3.07
C SER A 23 6.47 -22.08 -4.36
N PHE A 24 5.88 -20.88 -4.57
CA PHE A 24 6.15 -20.06 -5.76
C PHE A 24 7.65 -19.89 -6.01
N GLN A 25 8.07 -20.21 -7.22
CA GLN A 25 9.46 -20.08 -7.65
C GLN A 25 9.61 -18.91 -8.61
N PRO A 26 10.57 -17.99 -8.36
CA PRO A 26 10.94 -16.94 -9.29
C PRO A 26 11.34 -17.48 -10.66
N ASP A 27 10.97 -16.78 -11.70
CA ASP A 27 11.43 -17.11 -13.05
C ASP A 27 12.94 -16.84 -13.17
N ARG A 28 13.71 -17.91 -13.35
CA ARG A 28 15.19 -17.87 -13.44
C ARG A 28 15.71 -17.17 -14.70
N LEU A 29 14.85 -16.98 -15.69
CA LEU A 29 15.20 -16.29 -16.94
C LEU A 29 15.00 -14.76 -16.83
N ARG A 30 14.35 -14.30 -15.79
CA ARG A 30 14.19 -12.86 -15.52
C ARG A 30 15.38 -12.29 -14.76
N ASN A 31 15.64 -11.00 -15.02
CA ASN A 31 16.51 -10.22 -14.15
C ASN A 31 15.95 -10.22 -12.72
N PRO A 32 16.80 -10.18 -11.69
CA PRO A 32 16.36 -10.14 -10.31
C PRO A 32 15.33 -9.02 -10.08
N CYS A 33 14.18 -9.39 -9.51
CA CYS A 33 13.11 -8.46 -9.20
C CYS A 33 12.34 -8.93 -7.97
N HIS A 34 11.54 -8.04 -7.35
CA HIS A 34 10.56 -8.41 -6.35
C HIS A 34 9.29 -8.94 -7.02
N TYR A 35 8.58 -9.86 -6.37
CA TYR A 35 7.28 -10.35 -6.83
C TYR A 35 6.20 -9.90 -5.86
N ILE A 36 5.25 -9.12 -6.35
CA ILE A 36 4.15 -8.55 -5.56
C ILE A 36 2.89 -9.34 -5.90
N PHE A 37 2.39 -10.10 -4.95
CA PHE A 37 1.16 -10.87 -5.12
C PHE A 37 -0.08 -10.01 -4.90
N ASP A 38 -1.18 -10.39 -5.54
CA ASP A 38 -2.44 -9.70 -5.39
C ASP A 38 -2.96 -9.80 -3.95
N CYS A 39 -3.50 -8.69 -3.49
CA CYS A 39 -4.26 -8.59 -2.26
C CYS A 39 -5.67 -8.08 -2.55
N TYR A 40 -6.69 -8.67 -1.95
CA TYR A 40 -8.07 -8.20 -2.07
C TYR A 40 -8.40 -7.25 -0.92
N ILE A 41 -8.74 -6.03 -1.26
CA ILE A 41 -9.15 -4.99 -0.31
C ILE A 41 -10.67 -4.99 -0.24
N ARG A 42 -11.20 -5.71 0.74
CA ARG A 42 -12.64 -5.97 0.88
C ARG A 42 -13.45 -4.69 0.99
N SER A 43 -12.94 -3.69 1.69
CA SER A 43 -13.64 -2.43 1.96
C SER A 43 -13.94 -1.58 0.72
N ILE A 44 -13.17 -1.71 -0.35
CA ILE A 44 -13.35 -0.97 -1.61
C ILE A 44 -13.57 -1.89 -2.82
N ASP A 45 -13.68 -3.19 -2.58
CA ASP A 45 -13.86 -4.19 -3.63
C ASP A 45 -12.83 -4.04 -4.75
N LEU A 46 -11.55 -4.15 -4.37
CA LEU A 46 -10.44 -3.97 -5.28
C LEU A 46 -9.36 -5.03 -5.05
N ARG A 47 -8.89 -5.66 -6.11
CA ARG A 47 -7.81 -6.65 -6.10
C ARG A 47 -6.64 -6.16 -6.95
N TYR A 48 -5.46 -6.10 -6.37
CA TYR A 48 -4.20 -5.78 -7.06
C TYR A 48 -2.99 -6.05 -6.14
N GLY A 49 -1.78 -5.91 -6.65
CA GLY A 49 -0.55 -5.99 -5.86
C GLY A 49 -0.46 -4.86 -4.83
N TRP A 50 -0.93 -5.10 -3.62
CA TRP A 50 -1.02 -4.11 -2.54
C TRP A 50 -0.55 -4.65 -1.19
N GLY A 51 0.74 -4.92 -1.05
CA GLY A 51 1.33 -5.18 0.26
C GLY A 51 0.64 -6.28 1.10
N GLY A 52 0.12 -7.33 0.46
CA GLY A 52 -0.35 -8.54 1.12
C GLY A 52 0.83 -9.45 1.42
N VAL A 53 1.30 -10.12 0.40
CA VAL A 53 2.53 -10.91 0.41
C VAL A 53 3.46 -10.40 -0.67
N ILE A 54 4.73 -10.27 -0.36
CA ILE A 54 5.78 -9.89 -1.31
C ILE A 54 6.93 -10.88 -1.18
N LEU A 55 7.40 -11.40 -2.30
CA LEU A 55 8.63 -12.16 -2.36
C LEU A 55 9.77 -11.22 -2.75
N TYR A 56 10.58 -10.88 -1.77
CA TYR A 56 11.71 -9.96 -1.94
C TYR A 56 12.96 -10.68 -2.43
N ASN A 57 13.62 -10.10 -3.43
CA ASN A 57 14.99 -10.46 -3.77
C ASN A 57 15.96 -9.80 -2.77
N LYS A 58 16.82 -10.60 -2.12
CA LYS A 58 17.74 -10.12 -1.08
C LYS A 58 18.74 -9.10 -1.61
N ASP A 59 19.33 -9.36 -2.76
CA ASP A 59 20.32 -8.48 -3.37
C ASP A 59 19.78 -7.09 -3.63
N LEU A 60 18.55 -6.98 -4.15
CA LEU A 60 17.91 -5.69 -4.38
C LEU A 60 17.61 -4.97 -3.08
N VAL A 61 17.19 -5.68 -2.03
CA VAL A 61 16.96 -5.09 -0.70
C VAL A 61 18.26 -4.51 -0.15
N TYR A 62 19.36 -5.26 -0.18
CA TYR A 62 20.64 -4.83 0.38
C TYR A 62 21.34 -3.75 -0.43
N LYS A 63 21.15 -3.70 -1.74
CA LYS A 63 21.77 -2.70 -2.64
C LYS A 63 21.04 -1.35 -2.61
N THR A 64 19.87 -1.26 -2.01
CA THR A 64 19.08 -0.02 -2.00
C THR A 64 19.59 0.95 -0.92
N THR A 65 20.16 2.05 -1.35
CA THR A 65 20.72 3.09 -0.46
C THR A 65 19.74 4.24 -0.19
N LYS A 66 18.75 4.46 -1.06
CA LYS A 66 17.76 5.53 -0.93
C LYS A 66 16.38 4.99 -1.33
N PRO A 67 15.54 4.59 -0.37
CA PRO A 67 14.18 4.20 -0.69
C PRO A 67 13.40 5.43 -1.19
N ASN A 68 12.66 5.24 -2.27
CA ASN A 68 11.67 6.20 -2.73
C ASN A 68 10.43 6.15 -1.82
N LEU A 69 9.38 6.94 -2.11
CA LEU A 69 8.11 6.95 -1.38
C LEU A 69 7.52 5.57 -1.15
N ASP A 70 7.76 4.65 -2.05
CA ASP A 70 7.46 3.23 -1.87
C ASP A 70 8.71 2.42 -2.19
N PHE A 71 9.28 1.79 -1.17
CA PHE A 71 10.51 1.00 -1.29
C PHE A 71 10.38 -0.05 -2.41
N THR A 72 9.29 -0.80 -2.41
CA THR A 72 9.08 -1.87 -3.38
C THR A 72 8.90 -1.35 -4.80
N MET A 73 8.13 -0.26 -4.96
CA MET A 73 7.86 0.34 -6.26
C MET A 73 9.06 1.10 -6.85
N SER A 74 10.04 1.45 -6.01
CA SER A 74 11.28 2.09 -6.46
C SER A 74 12.28 1.12 -7.09
N GLN A 75 12.01 -0.18 -7.02
CA GLN A 75 12.91 -1.24 -7.49
C GLN A 75 12.27 -2.06 -8.60
N ALA A 76 13.07 -2.91 -9.25
CA ALA A 76 12.56 -3.87 -10.22
C ALA A 76 11.55 -4.80 -9.54
N HIS A 77 10.33 -4.82 -10.02
CA HIS A 77 9.27 -5.65 -9.48
C HIS A 77 8.36 -6.20 -10.57
N HIS A 78 7.69 -7.29 -10.24
CA HIS A 78 6.72 -7.96 -11.09
C HIS A 78 5.44 -8.25 -10.30
N SER A 79 4.29 -7.85 -10.83
CA SER A 79 2.99 -8.19 -10.23
C SER A 79 2.60 -9.61 -10.60
N VAL A 80 2.22 -10.40 -9.61
CA VAL A 80 1.79 -11.79 -9.76
C VAL A 80 0.28 -11.85 -9.49
N PRO A 81 -0.55 -12.24 -10.46
CA PRO A 81 -2.02 -12.23 -10.32
C PRO A 81 -2.54 -13.44 -9.52
N ILE A 82 -1.83 -13.82 -8.46
CA ILE A 82 -2.22 -14.84 -7.50
C ILE A 82 -2.70 -14.13 -6.24
N LEU A 83 -3.91 -14.42 -5.78
CA LEU A 83 -4.43 -13.87 -4.54
C LEU A 83 -3.62 -14.43 -3.37
N SER A 84 -2.97 -13.55 -2.63
CA SER A 84 -2.14 -13.94 -1.49
C SER A 84 -2.77 -13.58 -0.15
N ALA A 85 -3.60 -12.55 -0.13
CA ALA A 85 -4.13 -12.04 1.12
C ALA A 85 -5.42 -11.23 0.92
N ILE A 86 -6.14 -11.08 2.02
CA ILE A 86 -7.30 -10.18 2.13
C ILE A 86 -6.91 -9.07 3.10
N SER A 87 -7.06 -7.82 2.70
CA SER A 87 -6.70 -6.70 3.56
C SER A 87 -7.85 -6.23 4.43
N ASN A 88 -7.58 -6.12 5.72
CA ASN A 88 -8.42 -5.54 6.74
C ASN A 88 -7.94 -4.11 7.11
N CYS A 89 -7.61 -3.32 6.10
CA CYS A 89 -7.03 -1.98 6.29
C CYS A 89 -7.97 -0.97 6.96
N ASN A 90 -9.20 -1.34 7.26
CA ASN A 90 -10.24 -0.53 7.88
C ASN A 90 -10.67 -1.04 9.28
N GLU A 91 -9.83 -1.79 9.98
CA GLU A 91 -10.14 -2.31 11.32
C GLU A 91 -10.31 -1.19 12.36
N THR A 92 -9.47 -0.17 12.31
CA THR A 92 -9.60 1.02 13.17
C THR A 92 -9.71 2.29 12.33
N PRO A 93 -10.28 3.38 12.88
CA PRO A 93 -10.35 4.68 12.21
C PRO A 93 -8.99 5.16 11.69
N LEU A 94 -7.97 5.12 12.55
CA LEU A 94 -6.62 5.56 12.18
C LEU A 94 -5.99 4.69 11.07
N LEU A 95 -6.18 3.37 11.15
CA LEU A 95 -5.65 2.45 10.13
C LEU A 95 -6.34 2.68 8.77
N ALA A 96 -7.67 2.87 8.79
CA ALA A 96 -8.45 3.18 7.60
C ALA A 96 -8.00 4.49 6.93
N TYR A 97 -7.95 5.55 7.73
CA TYR A 97 -7.51 6.88 7.26
C TYR A 97 -6.10 6.84 6.70
N ARG A 98 -5.14 6.29 7.46
CA ARG A 98 -3.75 6.18 7.04
C ARG A 98 -3.57 5.38 5.75
N SER A 99 -4.29 4.26 5.63
CA SER A 99 -4.16 3.37 4.46
C SER A 99 -4.59 4.07 3.18
N SER A 100 -5.72 4.74 3.19
CA SER A 100 -6.23 5.47 2.02
C SER A 100 -5.46 6.75 1.73
N PHE A 101 -5.08 7.52 2.76
CA PHE A 101 -4.28 8.73 2.61
C PHE A 101 -2.97 8.46 1.86
N ARG A 102 -2.23 7.44 2.30
CA ARG A 102 -0.96 7.02 1.67
C ARG A 102 -1.15 6.51 0.25
N GLU A 103 -2.13 5.63 0.05
CA GLU A 103 -2.33 5.00 -1.25
C GLU A 103 -2.75 6.00 -2.31
N VAL A 104 -3.60 6.95 -1.97
CA VAL A 104 -4.00 8.02 -2.90
C VAL A 104 -2.80 8.88 -3.31
N ILE A 105 -1.96 9.28 -2.37
CA ILE A 105 -0.72 10.03 -2.69
C ILE A 105 0.17 9.21 -3.62
N LYS A 106 0.38 7.93 -3.32
CA LYS A 106 1.19 7.03 -4.16
C LYS A 106 0.64 6.94 -5.58
N LEU A 107 -0.66 6.71 -5.74
CA LEU A 107 -1.31 6.59 -7.04
C LEU A 107 -1.24 7.89 -7.85
N LEU A 108 -1.35 9.05 -7.21
CA LEU A 108 -1.24 10.35 -7.87
C LEU A 108 0.17 10.69 -8.33
N GLN A 109 1.21 10.12 -7.70
CA GLN A 109 2.60 10.28 -8.11
C GLN A 109 2.99 9.38 -9.28
N MET A 110 2.24 8.29 -9.50
CA MET A 110 2.50 7.37 -10.61
C MET A 110 2.13 8.01 -11.95
N LYS A 111 2.83 7.58 -13.02
CA LYS A 111 2.37 7.91 -14.37
C LYS A 111 0.94 7.41 -14.57
N PRO A 112 0.01 8.25 -15.03
CA PRO A 112 -1.38 7.85 -15.22
C PRO A 112 -1.51 6.71 -16.24
N THR A 113 -2.17 5.64 -15.84
CA THR A 113 -2.59 4.52 -16.67
C THR A 113 -4.08 4.26 -16.43
N VAL A 114 -4.74 3.54 -17.32
CA VAL A 114 -6.15 3.14 -17.12
C VAL A 114 -6.30 2.42 -15.76
N GLU A 115 -5.38 1.54 -15.43
CA GLU A 115 -5.40 0.79 -14.18
C GLU A 115 -5.18 1.69 -12.95
N SER A 116 -4.18 2.57 -12.96
CA SER A 116 -3.93 3.48 -11.83
C SER A 116 -5.10 4.45 -11.60
N GLN A 117 -5.73 4.92 -12.67
CA GLN A 117 -6.93 5.76 -12.59
C GLN A 117 -8.15 4.99 -12.04
N TYR A 118 -8.33 3.73 -12.44
CA TYR A 118 -9.37 2.88 -11.88
C TYR A 118 -9.16 2.63 -10.38
N ARG A 119 -7.92 2.31 -9.97
CA ARG A 119 -7.56 2.15 -8.55
C ARG A 119 -7.83 3.43 -7.76
N LEU A 120 -7.38 4.59 -8.27
CA LEU A 120 -7.61 5.89 -7.64
C LEU A 120 -9.09 6.17 -7.46
N LYS A 121 -9.92 5.91 -8.48
CA LYS A 121 -11.38 6.06 -8.39
C LYS A 121 -11.97 5.19 -7.28
N LYS A 122 -11.54 3.93 -7.16
CA LYS A 122 -11.99 3.02 -6.10
C LYS A 122 -11.66 3.56 -4.71
N TRP A 123 -10.44 4.04 -4.48
CA TRP A 123 -10.03 4.62 -3.20
C TRP A 123 -10.78 5.92 -2.85
N LEU A 124 -11.12 6.74 -3.84
CA LEU A 124 -11.88 7.98 -3.65
C LEU A 124 -13.39 7.78 -3.54
N THR A 125 -13.88 6.56 -3.73
CA THR A 125 -15.31 6.23 -3.56
C THR A 125 -15.55 5.76 -2.14
N LEU A 126 -16.70 6.12 -1.55
CA LEU A 126 -17.09 5.61 -0.24
C LEU A 126 -17.13 4.07 -0.27
N GLY A 127 -16.33 3.47 0.58
CA GLY A 127 -16.20 2.03 0.68
C GLY A 127 -17.35 1.35 1.43
N LYS A 128 -17.09 0.12 1.88
CA LYS A 128 -18.03 -0.73 2.62
C LYS A 128 -17.43 -1.12 3.98
N GLY A 129 -18.28 -1.57 4.88
CA GLY A 129 -17.88 -2.15 6.16
C GLY A 129 -17.51 -1.13 7.21
N LYS A 130 -16.80 -1.59 8.23
CA LYS A 130 -16.38 -0.81 9.40
C LYS A 130 -15.43 0.31 8.97
N ASN A 131 -15.54 1.46 9.59
CA ASN A 131 -14.65 2.63 9.37
C ASN A 131 -14.54 3.09 7.90
N LYS A 132 -15.55 2.82 7.07
CA LYS A 132 -15.58 3.24 5.66
C LYS A 132 -15.50 4.76 5.49
N GLU A 133 -16.09 5.51 6.40
CA GLU A 133 -16.06 6.97 6.42
C GLU A 133 -14.62 7.48 6.63
N TRP A 134 -13.87 6.84 7.53
CA TRP A 134 -12.47 7.16 7.77
C TRP A 134 -11.56 6.81 6.60
N LEU A 135 -11.86 5.70 5.93
CA LEU A 135 -11.19 5.32 4.69
C LEU A 135 -11.41 6.39 3.61
N HIS A 136 -12.65 6.86 3.45
CA HIS A 136 -13.00 7.89 2.48
C HIS A 136 -12.38 9.25 2.83
N ARG A 137 -12.45 9.68 4.10
CA ARG A 137 -11.82 10.93 4.59
C ARG A 137 -10.31 10.92 4.32
N GLY A 138 -9.63 9.82 4.65
CA GLY A 138 -8.20 9.68 4.36
C GLY A 138 -7.86 9.80 2.88
N ALA A 139 -8.69 9.24 2.00
CA ALA A 139 -8.51 9.36 0.56
C ALA A 139 -8.68 10.81 0.06
N ILE A 140 -9.69 11.52 0.54
CA ILE A 140 -9.94 12.93 0.18
C ILE A 140 -8.81 13.82 0.69
N ASP A 141 -8.42 13.66 1.96
CA ASP A 141 -7.33 14.44 2.56
C ASP A 141 -5.98 14.14 1.92
N GLY A 142 -5.73 12.87 1.55
CA GLY A 142 -4.54 12.47 0.81
C GLY A 142 -4.46 13.13 -0.57
N LYS A 143 -5.58 13.21 -1.27
CA LYS A 143 -5.66 13.94 -2.55
C LYS A 143 -5.39 15.43 -2.36
N ALA A 144 -6.02 16.07 -1.37
CA ALA A 144 -5.80 17.48 -1.07
C ALA A 144 -4.34 17.77 -0.70
N HIS A 145 -3.73 16.89 0.12
CA HIS A 145 -2.32 16.98 0.49
C HIS A 145 -1.41 16.87 -0.73
N TYR A 146 -1.68 15.92 -1.63
CA TYR A 146 -0.93 15.78 -2.87
C TYR A 146 -1.02 17.06 -3.73
N GLU A 147 -2.21 17.59 -3.97
CA GLU A 147 -2.37 18.79 -4.79
C GLU A 147 -1.62 20.00 -4.21
N LEU A 148 -1.57 20.11 -2.88
CA LEU A 148 -0.83 21.18 -2.21
C LEU A 148 0.68 21.03 -2.29
N TYR A 149 1.19 19.79 -2.24
CA TYR A 149 2.62 19.50 -2.08
C TYR A 149 3.23 18.65 -3.21
N LYS A 150 2.58 18.52 -4.37
CA LYS A 150 3.04 17.64 -5.47
C LYS A 150 4.45 17.92 -5.98
N ASN A 151 4.96 19.14 -5.75
CA ASN A 151 6.33 19.54 -6.09
C ASN A 151 7.30 19.50 -4.90
N ASP A 152 6.83 19.11 -3.73
CA ASP A 152 7.65 19.01 -2.49
C ASP A 152 7.65 17.56 -2.00
N TYR A 153 8.64 16.81 -2.45
CA TYR A 153 8.80 15.40 -2.09
C TYR A 153 8.90 15.18 -0.57
N THR A 154 9.58 16.07 0.16
CA THR A 154 9.73 15.96 1.61
C THR A 154 8.38 16.01 2.32
N LYS A 155 7.50 16.90 1.87
CA LYS A 155 6.13 16.99 2.41
C LYS A 155 5.30 15.76 2.08
N LEU A 156 5.44 15.18 0.90
CA LEU A 156 4.75 13.96 0.52
C LEU A 156 5.22 12.75 1.35
N MET A 157 6.51 12.72 1.74
CA MET A 157 7.08 11.67 2.60
C MET A 157 6.45 11.60 3.99
N TYR A 158 5.89 12.69 4.52
CA TYR A 158 5.18 12.68 5.80
C TYR A 158 3.99 11.70 5.82
N SER A 159 3.46 11.32 4.64
CA SER A 159 2.43 10.27 4.53
C SER A 159 2.89 8.90 5.04
N TYR A 160 4.19 8.68 5.20
CA TYR A 160 4.78 7.44 5.74
C TYR A 160 5.05 7.53 7.24
N ASP A 161 5.08 8.71 7.82
CA ASP A 161 5.25 8.93 9.25
C ASP A 161 3.93 8.66 9.98
N TYR A 162 3.98 7.67 10.89
CA TYR A 162 2.80 7.24 11.63
C TYR A 162 2.29 8.33 12.60
N GLU A 163 3.18 8.94 13.35
CA GLU A 163 2.82 9.96 14.34
C GLU A 163 2.32 11.23 13.65
N TRP A 164 2.97 11.63 12.57
CA TRP A 164 2.50 12.77 11.78
C TRP A 164 1.06 12.56 11.24
N ILE A 165 0.75 11.38 10.71
CA ILE A 165 -0.62 11.06 10.25
C ILE A 165 -1.62 11.06 11.40
N LYS A 166 -1.23 10.52 12.56
CA LYS A 166 -2.06 10.52 13.76
C LYS A 166 -2.36 11.95 14.22
N ASP A 167 -1.36 12.82 14.27
CA ASP A 167 -1.53 14.23 14.64
C ASP A 167 -2.33 15.01 13.60
N LYS A 168 -2.13 14.73 12.32
CA LYS A 168 -2.95 15.29 11.24
C LYS A 168 -4.42 14.89 11.40
N LEU A 169 -4.68 13.62 11.67
CA LEU A 169 -6.04 13.13 11.93
C LEU A 169 -6.67 13.86 13.11
N LYS A 170 -5.96 13.98 14.24
CA LYS A 170 -6.38 14.71 15.42
C LYS A 170 -6.74 16.17 15.14
N SER A 171 -5.87 16.85 14.42
CA SER A 171 -6.07 18.26 14.10
C SER A 171 -7.20 18.49 13.09
N SER A 172 -7.41 17.57 12.16
CA SER A 172 -8.47 17.66 11.16
C SER A 172 -9.86 17.31 11.70
N TYR A 173 -9.92 16.44 12.73
CA TYR A 173 -11.17 15.91 13.27
C TYR A 173 -11.12 15.86 14.81
N PRO A 174 -10.99 17.03 15.49
CA PRO A 174 -10.69 17.11 16.92
C PRO A 174 -11.82 16.62 17.85
N THR A 175 -13.05 16.55 17.34
CA THR A 175 -14.23 16.16 18.14
C THR A 175 -14.60 14.69 17.99
N GLU A 176 -13.88 13.94 17.16
CA GLU A 176 -14.20 12.53 16.89
C GLU A 176 -13.28 11.57 17.66
N THR A 177 -13.82 10.40 18.03
CA THR A 177 -13.06 9.29 18.63
C THR A 177 -12.56 8.37 17.54
N TRP A 178 -11.26 8.04 17.57
CA TRP A 178 -10.59 7.23 16.54
C TRP A 178 -9.58 6.22 17.08
N ASP A 179 -9.63 5.93 18.35
CA ASP A 179 -8.91 4.83 19.01
C ASP A 179 -9.71 3.54 18.97
#